data_05f018aad98114dc37dca6d135103065
#
_entry.id   05f018aad98114dc37dca6d135103065
#
_cell.length_a   1.000
_cell.length_b   1.000
_cell.length_c   1.000
_cell.angle_alpha   90.00
_cell.angle_beta   90.00
_cell.angle_gamma   90.00
#
_symmetry.space_group_name_H-M   'P 1'
#
loop_
_entity.id
_entity.type
_entity.pdbx_description
1 polymer ?
#
loop_
_entity_poly.entity_id
_entity_poly.type
_entity_poly.pdbx_seq_one_letter_code
_entity_poly.pdbx_strand_id
1 'polypeptide(L)'
;MKTILVILDGLSQHVAQHAMGYLHAECAHGKGHYYSLNCALPSLSRPLYECILTGVAPVESGIIHNDVNRMSHERSVFHYARDAGLTTAAAAYHWISELYNRTPFEPARDRHTDAPTLPVQFGHFYSDDGYPDSHLFEDAESLRLRYNPDFLLIHPMNIDHAGHQHGLSSAAYRNRARMADGYLSQWMPGWLAEGYQVMVTADHGMNDDRSHGGMLPEETTVPLFVFGEGFSRKAGLAPQQTELCGTLCSLLGVTHDKSVHRALLAGSAS
;
A
#
# COMPACT_ATOMS: atom_id res chain seq x y z
N MET A 1 -2.11 2.29 -17.50
CA MET A 1 -0.76 1.74 -17.20
C MET A 1 -0.91 0.70 -16.12
N LYS A 2 -0.09 -0.36 -16.09
CA LYS A 2 -0.09 -1.30 -14.96
C LYS A 2 0.52 -0.65 -13.73
N THR A 3 -0.01 -0.99 -12.54
CA THR A 3 0.41 -0.33 -11.30
C THR A 3 0.56 -1.34 -10.17
N ILE A 4 1.65 -1.21 -9.41
CA ILE A 4 1.88 -1.93 -8.16
C ILE A 4 1.84 -0.92 -7.02
N LEU A 5 0.99 -1.19 -6.03
CA LEU A 5 0.97 -0.48 -4.76
C LEU A 5 1.57 -1.36 -3.68
N VAL A 6 2.60 -0.86 -2.98
CA VAL A 6 3.17 -1.52 -1.81
C VAL A 6 2.82 -0.69 -0.58
N ILE A 7 2.12 -1.29 0.38
CA ILE A 7 1.83 -0.68 1.68
C ILE A 7 2.68 -1.40 2.73
N LEU A 8 3.73 -0.75 3.19
CA LEU A 8 4.61 -1.24 4.24
C LEU A 8 3.98 -0.88 5.59
N ASP A 9 3.22 -1.82 6.17
CA ASP A 9 2.44 -1.58 7.39
C ASP A 9 3.33 -1.07 8.54
N GLY A 10 2.88 0.01 9.17
CA GLY A 10 3.52 0.58 10.35
C GLY A 10 4.85 1.28 10.12
N LEU A 11 5.24 1.60 8.87
CA LEU A 11 6.52 2.24 8.58
C LEU A 11 6.47 3.76 8.77
N SER A 12 7.12 4.26 9.82
CA SER A 12 7.27 5.70 10.03
C SER A 12 8.19 6.36 9.00
N GLN A 13 7.89 7.61 8.66
CA GLN A 13 8.74 8.41 7.76
C GLN A 13 10.18 8.49 8.25
N HIS A 14 10.39 8.72 9.55
CA HIS A 14 11.72 8.84 10.12
C HIS A 14 12.60 7.64 9.83
N VAL A 15 12.07 6.43 10.01
CA VAL A 15 12.83 5.20 9.74
C VAL A 15 12.97 4.97 8.23
N ALA A 16 11.97 5.26 7.44
CA ALA A 16 12.08 5.17 5.97
C ALA A 16 13.21 6.05 5.43
N GLN A 17 13.34 7.29 5.93
CA GLN A 17 14.42 8.21 5.52
C GLN A 17 15.82 7.70 5.82
N HIS A 18 16.00 6.89 6.87
CA HIS A 18 17.33 6.50 7.36
C HIS A 18 17.69 5.04 7.11
N ALA A 19 16.70 4.18 6.79
CA ALA A 19 16.88 2.75 6.68
C ALA A 19 16.67 2.19 5.27
N MET A 20 15.98 2.89 4.37
CA MET A 20 15.64 2.40 3.02
C MET A 20 16.60 2.93 1.97
N GLY A 21 17.84 2.46 2.02
CA GLY A 21 18.93 2.98 1.18
C GLY A 21 18.74 2.74 -0.31
N TYR A 22 18.15 1.62 -0.71
CA TYR A 22 17.90 1.31 -2.12
C TYR A 22 16.89 2.27 -2.75
N LEU A 23 15.71 2.46 -2.12
CA LEU A 23 14.70 3.37 -2.66
C LEU A 23 15.22 4.81 -2.74
N HIS A 24 15.96 5.28 -1.73
CA HIS A 24 16.57 6.60 -1.78
C HIS A 24 17.64 6.73 -2.86
N ALA A 25 18.45 5.69 -3.09
CA ALA A 25 19.44 5.70 -4.17
C ALA A 25 18.75 5.79 -5.54
N GLU A 26 17.68 5.05 -5.78
CA GLU A 26 16.90 5.14 -7.03
C GLU A 26 16.29 6.54 -7.23
N CYS A 27 15.80 7.17 -6.16
CA CYS A 27 15.33 8.57 -6.21
C CYS A 27 16.47 9.54 -6.52
N ALA A 28 17.63 9.38 -5.89
CA ALA A 28 18.81 10.23 -6.12
C ALA A 28 19.33 10.10 -7.57
N HIS A 29 19.15 8.95 -8.22
CA HIS A 29 19.45 8.73 -9.62
C HIS A 29 18.34 9.17 -10.60
N GLY A 30 17.30 9.85 -10.10
CA GLY A 30 16.21 10.40 -10.91
C GLY A 30 15.21 9.37 -11.45
N LYS A 31 15.24 8.13 -10.97
CA LYS A 31 14.31 7.09 -11.40
C LYS A 31 12.95 7.15 -10.67
N GLY A 32 12.90 7.84 -9.55
CA GLY A 32 11.70 8.03 -8.74
C GLY A 32 11.76 9.30 -7.93
N HIS A 33 10.78 9.50 -7.05
CA HIS A 33 10.75 10.62 -6.11
C HIS A 33 10.20 10.19 -4.75
N TYR A 34 10.68 10.86 -3.72
CA TYR A 34 10.27 10.66 -2.32
C TYR A 34 9.49 11.86 -1.81
N TYR A 35 8.35 11.60 -1.18
CA TYR A 35 7.50 12.59 -0.52
C TYR A 35 7.22 12.17 0.92
N SER A 36 6.87 13.16 1.74
CA SER A 36 6.22 12.96 3.03
C SER A 36 4.72 12.95 2.86
N LEU A 37 4.04 12.02 3.51
CA LEU A 37 2.59 11.87 3.48
C LEU A 37 2.04 11.89 4.91
N ASN A 38 1.01 12.68 5.15
CA ASN A 38 0.27 12.63 6.41
C ASN A 38 -0.90 11.65 6.31
N CYS A 39 -1.02 10.78 7.30
CA CYS A 39 -2.13 9.84 7.41
C CYS A 39 -3.43 10.57 7.72
N ALA A 40 -4.54 9.99 7.30
CA ALA A 40 -5.85 10.27 7.89
C ALA A 40 -5.90 9.73 9.34
N LEU A 41 -6.94 10.07 10.06
CA LEU A 41 -7.11 9.68 11.46
C LEU A 41 -8.37 8.81 11.64
N PRO A 42 -8.36 7.88 12.58
CA PRO A 42 -7.25 7.46 13.46
C PRO A 42 -6.15 6.73 12.69
N SER A 43 -4.91 6.77 13.22
CA SER A 43 -3.73 6.10 12.63
C SER A 43 -3.73 4.60 12.94
N LEU A 44 -4.77 3.91 12.48
CA LEU A 44 -5.00 2.47 12.66
C LEU A 44 -5.05 1.76 11.31
N SER A 45 -4.59 0.52 11.27
CA SER A 45 -4.34 -0.23 10.04
C SER A 45 -5.60 -0.41 9.17
N ARG A 46 -6.65 -1.08 9.66
CA ARG A 46 -7.87 -1.30 8.87
C ARG A 46 -8.52 0.00 8.38
N PRO A 47 -8.70 1.05 9.20
CA PRO A 47 -9.16 2.36 8.75
C PRO A 47 -8.32 2.96 7.63
N LEU A 48 -6.99 2.84 7.70
CA LEU A 48 -6.10 3.47 6.74
C LEU A 48 -5.88 2.63 5.48
N TYR A 49 -6.00 1.29 5.54
CA TYR A 49 -6.13 0.49 4.31
C TYR A 49 -7.34 0.95 3.50
N GLU A 50 -8.48 1.10 4.17
CA GLU A 50 -9.71 1.60 3.56
C GLU A 50 -9.51 3.00 2.97
N CYS A 51 -8.89 3.92 3.71
CA CYS A 51 -8.63 5.27 3.26
C CYS A 51 -7.75 5.31 2.00
N ILE A 52 -6.64 4.57 1.99
CA ILE A 52 -5.71 4.50 0.84
C ILE A 52 -6.41 3.92 -0.39
N LEU A 53 -7.17 2.85 -0.20
CA LEU A 53 -7.74 2.08 -1.31
C LEU A 53 -9.07 2.64 -1.83
N THR A 54 -9.77 3.48 -1.06
CA THR A 54 -11.05 4.08 -1.44
C THR A 54 -11.00 5.59 -1.64
N GLY A 55 -10.01 6.27 -1.08
CA GLY A 55 -9.92 7.73 -1.06
C GLY A 55 -10.93 8.41 -0.13
N VAL A 56 -11.50 7.66 0.84
CA VAL A 56 -12.49 8.17 1.81
C VAL A 56 -11.88 8.15 3.20
N ALA A 57 -12.02 9.25 3.92
CA ALA A 57 -11.51 9.35 5.29
C ALA A 57 -12.24 8.37 6.24
N PRO A 58 -11.56 7.81 7.27
CA PRO A 58 -12.16 6.83 8.16
C PRO A 58 -13.49 7.29 8.80
N VAL A 59 -13.57 8.56 9.19
CA VAL A 59 -14.80 9.12 9.80
C VAL A 59 -15.98 9.19 8.83
N GLU A 60 -15.73 9.18 7.53
CA GLU A 60 -16.75 9.21 6.49
C GLU A 60 -17.14 7.79 6.07
N SER A 61 -16.17 6.88 5.89
CA SER A 61 -16.42 5.48 5.55
C SER A 61 -17.05 4.68 6.71
N GLY A 62 -16.83 5.14 7.96
CA GLY A 62 -17.25 4.45 9.18
C GLY A 62 -16.35 3.26 9.54
N ILE A 63 -15.28 3.01 8.80
CA ILE A 63 -14.23 2.05 9.19
C ILE A 63 -13.23 2.81 10.07
N ILE A 64 -13.56 2.96 11.34
CA ILE A 64 -12.84 3.83 12.28
C ILE A 64 -11.99 3.07 13.32
N HIS A 65 -12.03 1.74 13.31
CA HIS A 65 -11.29 0.89 14.23
C HIS A 65 -10.96 -0.44 13.56
N ASN A 66 -9.91 -1.12 14.03
CA ASN A 66 -9.52 -2.44 13.50
C ASN A 66 -10.60 -3.52 13.69
N ASP A 67 -11.46 -3.37 14.70
CA ASP A 67 -12.55 -4.30 15.01
C ASP A 67 -13.84 -4.04 14.21
N VAL A 68 -13.85 -3.04 13.33
CA VAL A 68 -15.00 -2.83 12.43
C VAL A 68 -14.96 -3.89 11.34
N ASN A 69 -15.48 -5.06 11.64
CA ASN A 69 -15.45 -6.24 10.79
C ASN A 69 -16.70 -6.31 9.89
N ARG A 70 -16.67 -5.58 8.81
CA ARG A 70 -17.66 -5.61 7.74
C ARG A 70 -17.02 -5.28 6.39
N MET A 71 -17.71 -5.61 5.32
CA MET A 71 -17.32 -5.12 4.00
C MET A 71 -17.43 -3.59 3.94
N SER A 72 -16.55 -2.96 3.19
CA SER A 72 -16.65 -1.55 2.88
C SER A 72 -17.92 -1.23 2.08
N HIS A 73 -18.50 -0.08 2.34
CA HIS A 73 -19.58 0.47 1.49
C HIS A 73 -19.01 1.34 0.36
N GLU A 74 -17.70 1.60 0.38
CA GLU A 74 -17.02 2.46 -0.56
C GLU A 74 -16.44 1.67 -1.74
N ARG A 75 -16.39 2.30 -2.89
CA ARG A 75 -15.70 1.73 -4.05
C ARG A 75 -14.20 1.93 -3.94
N SER A 76 -13.46 0.85 -3.98
CA SER A 76 -11.99 0.86 -3.96
C SER A 76 -11.40 0.86 -5.37
N VAL A 77 -10.09 1.08 -5.46
CA VAL A 77 -9.33 0.94 -6.71
C VAL A 77 -9.57 -0.44 -7.37
N PHE A 78 -9.74 -1.50 -6.58
CA PHE A 78 -10.08 -2.83 -7.11
C PHE A 78 -11.43 -2.86 -7.83
N HIS A 79 -12.45 -2.17 -7.30
CA HIS A 79 -13.76 -2.08 -7.92
C HIS A 79 -13.69 -1.34 -9.27
N TYR A 80 -13.02 -0.18 -9.29
CA TYR A 80 -12.90 0.60 -10.53
C TYR A 80 -12.11 -0.16 -11.60
N ALA A 81 -11.00 -0.81 -11.22
CA ALA A 81 -10.21 -1.60 -12.14
C ALA A 81 -10.98 -2.79 -12.72
N ARG A 82 -11.59 -3.62 -11.85
CA ARG A 82 -12.42 -4.77 -12.28
C ARG A 82 -13.55 -4.33 -13.22
N ASP A 83 -14.29 -3.29 -12.85
CA ASP A 83 -15.46 -2.83 -13.61
C ASP A 83 -15.05 -2.22 -14.97
N ALA A 84 -13.81 -1.78 -15.11
CA ALA A 84 -13.21 -1.37 -16.38
C ALA A 84 -12.63 -2.55 -17.18
N GLY A 85 -12.78 -3.78 -16.72
CA GLY A 85 -12.27 -4.99 -17.38
C GLY A 85 -10.79 -5.24 -17.16
N LEU A 86 -10.16 -4.58 -16.17
CA LEU A 86 -8.77 -4.79 -15.81
C LEU A 86 -8.62 -5.94 -14.80
N THR A 87 -7.44 -6.54 -14.79
CA THR A 87 -7.10 -7.63 -13.88
C THR A 87 -6.52 -7.09 -12.57
N THR A 88 -7.04 -7.59 -11.45
CA THR A 88 -6.64 -7.17 -10.10
C THR A 88 -6.10 -8.33 -9.29
N ALA A 89 -5.05 -8.07 -8.50
CA ALA A 89 -4.49 -9.05 -7.58
C ALA A 89 -4.02 -8.41 -6.28
N ALA A 90 -3.92 -9.22 -5.22
CA ALA A 90 -3.35 -8.79 -3.94
C ALA A 90 -2.63 -9.94 -3.22
N ALA A 91 -1.41 -9.68 -2.76
CA ALA A 91 -0.73 -10.44 -1.73
C ALA A 91 -0.77 -9.58 -0.46
N ALA A 92 -1.64 -9.92 0.50
CA ALA A 92 -2.00 -8.98 1.56
C ALA A 92 -2.54 -9.66 2.83
N TYR A 93 -2.59 -8.90 3.90
CA TYR A 93 -3.28 -9.30 5.12
C TYR A 93 -4.78 -9.52 4.86
N HIS A 94 -5.36 -10.50 5.52
CA HIS A 94 -6.74 -10.97 5.25
C HIS A 94 -7.81 -9.87 5.35
N TRP A 95 -7.56 -8.79 6.06
CA TRP A 95 -8.48 -7.65 6.14
C TRP A 95 -8.80 -7.02 4.79
N ILE A 96 -7.88 -7.10 3.83
CA ILE A 96 -8.14 -6.63 2.46
C ILE A 96 -9.24 -7.48 1.79
N SER A 97 -9.22 -8.79 1.99
CA SER A 97 -10.29 -9.69 1.54
C SER A 97 -11.62 -9.38 2.25
N GLU A 98 -11.60 -9.13 3.55
CA GLU A 98 -12.80 -8.78 4.33
C GLU A 98 -13.40 -7.44 3.90
N LEU A 99 -12.57 -6.44 3.60
CA LEU A 99 -13.05 -5.14 3.15
C LEU A 99 -13.72 -5.18 1.79
N TYR A 100 -13.25 -6.01 0.85
CA TYR A 100 -13.66 -5.89 -0.55
C TYR A 100 -14.23 -7.15 -1.17
N ASN A 101 -13.92 -8.35 -0.66
CA ASN A 101 -14.38 -9.60 -1.24
C ASN A 101 -15.47 -10.27 -0.42
N ARG A 102 -15.14 -10.72 0.80
CA ARG A 102 -16.06 -11.49 1.67
C ARG A 102 -15.73 -11.30 3.15
N THR A 103 -16.75 -11.09 3.93
CA THR A 103 -16.71 -11.03 5.40
C THR A 103 -17.71 -12.04 5.98
N PRO A 104 -17.35 -12.87 6.99
CA PRO A 104 -16.00 -13.00 7.57
C PRO A 104 -15.01 -13.71 6.63
N PHE A 105 -13.71 -13.54 6.89
CA PHE A 105 -12.65 -14.28 6.21
C PHE A 105 -12.65 -15.74 6.64
N GLU A 106 -12.72 -16.65 5.68
CA GLU A 106 -12.61 -18.08 5.90
C GLU A 106 -11.36 -18.61 5.18
N PRO A 107 -10.29 -19.01 5.90
CA PRO A 107 -9.01 -19.35 5.27
C PRO A 107 -9.10 -20.43 4.19
N ALA A 108 -9.94 -21.43 4.40
CA ALA A 108 -10.11 -22.52 3.43
C ALA A 108 -10.73 -22.06 2.09
N ARG A 109 -11.53 -21.00 2.12
CA ARG A 109 -12.19 -20.41 0.94
C ARG A 109 -11.43 -19.25 0.35
N ASP A 110 -10.86 -18.37 1.21
CA ASP A 110 -10.46 -17.02 0.83
C ASP A 110 -8.94 -16.84 0.74
N ARG A 111 -8.13 -17.68 1.43
CA ARG A 111 -6.68 -17.53 1.47
C ARG A 111 -6.04 -17.50 0.08
N HIS A 112 -6.50 -18.34 -0.81
CA HIS A 112 -6.06 -18.39 -2.20
C HIS A 112 -7.25 -18.11 -3.11
N THR A 113 -7.56 -16.83 -3.28
CA THR A 113 -8.68 -16.38 -4.10
C THR A 113 -8.32 -16.48 -5.58
N ASP A 114 -9.19 -17.15 -6.34
CA ASP A 114 -9.22 -17.18 -7.80
C ASP A 114 -10.68 -17.04 -8.22
N ALA A 115 -11.15 -15.81 -8.33
CA ALA A 115 -12.55 -15.48 -8.56
C ALA A 115 -12.68 -14.19 -9.38
N PRO A 116 -12.71 -14.27 -10.71
CA PRO A 116 -12.70 -13.09 -11.61
C PRO A 116 -13.84 -12.09 -11.42
N THR A 117 -14.91 -12.50 -10.74
CA THR A 117 -16.06 -11.61 -10.46
C THR A 117 -15.89 -10.76 -9.21
N LEU A 118 -14.96 -11.10 -8.33
CA LEU A 118 -14.71 -10.33 -7.12
C LEU A 118 -13.87 -9.07 -7.40
N PRO A 119 -13.94 -8.05 -6.54
CA PRO A 119 -13.09 -6.86 -6.67
C PRO A 119 -11.59 -7.18 -6.65
N VAL A 120 -11.12 -7.99 -5.68
CA VAL A 120 -9.80 -8.60 -5.71
C VAL A 120 -9.95 -9.98 -6.35
N GLN A 121 -9.63 -10.06 -7.63
CA GLN A 121 -9.88 -11.27 -8.44
C GLN A 121 -8.96 -12.42 -8.08
N PHE A 122 -7.68 -12.11 -7.86
CA PHE A 122 -6.65 -13.07 -7.52
C PHE A 122 -5.95 -12.66 -6.24
N GLY A 123 -5.92 -13.53 -5.24
CA GLY A 123 -5.39 -13.16 -3.93
C GLY A 123 -4.63 -14.26 -3.22
N HIS A 124 -3.54 -13.88 -2.57
CA HIS A 124 -2.90 -14.65 -1.51
C HIS A 124 -3.02 -13.85 -0.22
N PHE A 125 -3.90 -14.30 0.69
CA PHE A 125 -4.19 -13.59 1.92
C PHE A 125 -3.65 -14.35 3.14
N TYR A 126 -2.85 -13.68 3.96
CA TYR A 126 -2.34 -14.23 5.20
C TYR A 126 -3.08 -13.63 6.41
N SER A 127 -3.03 -14.32 7.55
CA SER A 127 -3.71 -13.92 8.80
C SER A 127 -2.82 -14.00 10.05
N ASP A 128 -1.53 -14.23 9.86
CA ASP A 128 -0.53 -14.24 10.93
C ASP A 128 0.37 -13.02 10.76
N ASP A 129 0.43 -12.13 11.77
CA ASP A 129 1.25 -10.91 11.74
C ASP A 129 2.75 -11.20 11.57
N GLY A 130 3.17 -12.41 11.96
CA GLY A 130 4.52 -12.90 11.76
C GLY A 130 4.78 -13.54 10.38
N TYR A 131 3.78 -13.60 9.49
CA TYR A 131 3.98 -14.16 8.14
C TYR A 131 5.17 -13.49 7.45
N PRO A 132 6.20 -14.25 6.99
CA PRO A 132 7.43 -13.63 6.52
C PRO A 132 7.22 -12.73 5.30
N ASP A 133 7.69 -11.49 5.36
CA ASP A 133 7.63 -10.58 4.22
C ASP A 133 8.30 -11.16 2.97
N SER A 134 9.40 -11.95 3.13
CA SER A 134 10.05 -12.65 2.02
C SER A 134 9.07 -13.53 1.24
N HIS A 135 8.26 -14.31 1.95
CA HIS A 135 7.25 -15.19 1.34
C HIS A 135 6.12 -14.38 0.72
N LEU A 136 5.73 -13.27 1.35
CA LEU A 136 4.70 -12.40 0.80
C LEU A 136 5.12 -11.79 -0.55
N PHE A 137 6.37 -11.35 -0.67
CA PHE A 137 6.89 -10.87 -1.96
C PHE A 137 6.96 -11.98 -3.01
N GLU A 138 7.27 -13.21 -2.62
CA GLU A 138 7.20 -14.39 -3.50
C GLU A 138 5.75 -14.71 -3.91
N ASP A 139 4.79 -14.61 -2.98
CA ASP A 139 3.35 -14.72 -3.29
C ASP A 139 2.91 -13.67 -4.30
N ALA A 140 3.35 -12.42 -4.12
CA ALA A 140 3.07 -11.32 -5.05
C ALA A 140 3.65 -11.60 -6.45
N GLU A 141 4.89 -12.10 -6.53
CA GLU A 141 5.52 -12.48 -7.80
C GLU A 141 4.79 -13.66 -8.45
N SER A 142 4.36 -14.66 -7.68
CA SER A 142 3.54 -15.76 -8.19
C SER A 142 2.25 -15.25 -8.83
N LEU A 143 1.54 -14.33 -8.17
CA LEU A 143 0.34 -13.69 -8.72
C LEU A 143 0.66 -12.87 -9.96
N ARG A 144 1.73 -12.08 -9.94
CA ARG A 144 2.16 -11.24 -11.05
C ARG A 144 2.48 -12.06 -12.31
N LEU A 145 3.27 -13.11 -12.16
CA LEU A 145 3.68 -13.97 -13.28
C LEU A 145 2.51 -14.80 -13.83
N ARG A 146 1.61 -15.25 -12.94
CA ARG A 146 0.50 -16.12 -13.33
C ARG A 146 -0.65 -15.37 -13.99
N TYR A 147 -1.01 -14.21 -13.46
CA TYR A 147 -2.21 -13.48 -13.86
C TYR A 147 -1.92 -12.16 -14.58
N ASN A 148 -0.66 -11.70 -14.55
CA ASN A 148 -0.23 -10.45 -15.19
C ASN A 148 -1.17 -9.26 -14.89
N PRO A 149 -1.46 -8.97 -13.60
CA PRO A 149 -2.48 -8.02 -13.21
C PRO A 149 -2.15 -6.60 -13.67
N ASP A 150 -3.21 -5.83 -13.94
CA ASP A 150 -3.09 -4.39 -14.19
C ASP A 150 -2.90 -3.62 -12.88
N PHE A 151 -3.54 -4.10 -11.80
CA PHE A 151 -3.33 -3.58 -10.44
C PHE A 151 -2.96 -4.69 -9.47
N LEU A 152 -1.81 -4.54 -8.81
CA LEU A 152 -1.32 -5.47 -7.77
C LEU A 152 -1.07 -4.70 -6.47
N LEU A 153 -1.71 -5.15 -5.39
CA LEU A 153 -1.40 -4.73 -4.02
C LEU A 153 -0.44 -5.71 -3.37
N ILE A 154 0.62 -5.19 -2.74
CA ILE A 154 1.54 -5.95 -1.88
C ILE A 154 1.53 -5.30 -0.49
N HIS A 155 1.12 -6.05 0.53
CA HIS A 155 0.93 -5.52 1.87
C HIS A 155 1.63 -6.40 2.93
N PRO A 156 2.94 -6.16 3.19
CA PRO A 156 3.70 -6.83 4.24
C PRO A 156 3.44 -6.21 5.62
N MET A 157 3.56 -7.03 6.70
CA MET A 157 3.21 -6.66 8.07
C MET A 157 4.42 -6.67 9.03
N ASN A 158 5.60 -7.17 8.61
CA ASN A 158 6.65 -7.45 9.59
C ASN A 158 7.27 -6.18 10.21
N ILE A 159 7.15 -5.02 9.59
CA ILE A 159 7.61 -3.74 10.19
C ILE A 159 6.70 -3.38 11.36
N ASP A 160 5.39 -3.40 11.16
CA ASP A 160 4.39 -3.14 12.21
C ASP A 160 4.54 -4.14 13.36
N HIS A 161 4.61 -5.43 13.04
CA HIS A 161 4.81 -6.50 14.02
C HIS A 161 6.05 -6.25 14.88
N ALA A 162 7.18 -5.87 14.29
CA ALA A 162 8.39 -5.53 15.04
C ALA A 162 8.22 -4.23 15.86
N GLY A 163 7.45 -3.28 15.36
CA GLY A 163 7.11 -2.05 16.08
C GLY A 163 6.33 -2.34 17.36
N HIS A 164 5.32 -3.17 17.31
CA HIS A 164 4.55 -3.61 18.49
C HIS A 164 5.38 -4.41 19.48
N GLN A 165 6.36 -5.16 19.02
CA GLN A 165 7.24 -5.93 19.89
C GLN A 165 8.35 -5.09 20.54
N HIS A 166 8.90 -4.11 19.83
CA HIS A 166 10.17 -3.49 20.19
C HIS A 166 10.18 -1.96 20.20
N GLY A 167 9.18 -1.30 19.64
CA GLY A 167 9.08 0.17 19.52
C GLY A 167 9.87 0.76 18.36
N LEU A 168 9.55 2.01 18.04
CA LEU A 168 10.10 2.77 16.90
C LEU A 168 11.63 2.85 16.91
N SER A 169 12.22 3.16 18.06
CA SER A 169 13.68 3.39 18.21
C SER A 169 14.50 2.10 18.24
N SER A 170 13.87 0.94 18.10
CA SER A 170 14.57 -0.35 18.18
C SER A 170 15.35 -0.68 16.92
N ALA A 171 16.45 -1.45 17.08
CA ALA A 171 17.17 -2.02 15.95
C ALA A 171 16.31 -3.04 15.18
N ALA A 172 15.43 -3.76 15.86
CA ALA A 172 14.54 -4.75 15.26
C ALA A 172 13.61 -4.08 14.22
N TYR A 173 12.95 -3.00 14.60
CA TYR A 173 12.06 -2.23 13.70
C TYR A 173 12.83 -1.68 12.49
N ARG A 174 13.98 -1.02 12.71
CA ARG A 174 14.82 -0.51 11.62
C ARG A 174 15.30 -1.62 10.68
N ASN A 175 15.64 -2.80 11.22
CA ASN A 175 16.10 -3.93 10.41
C ASN A 175 14.97 -4.49 9.54
N ARG A 176 13.72 -4.50 10.00
CA ARG A 176 12.57 -4.89 9.15
C ARG A 176 12.38 -3.91 7.99
N ALA A 177 12.55 -2.61 8.22
CA ALA A 177 12.54 -1.63 7.13
C ALA A 177 13.66 -1.88 6.10
N ARG A 178 14.89 -2.16 6.56
CA ARG A 178 16.01 -2.53 5.67
C ARG A 178 15.75 -3.81 4.88
N MET A 179 15.11 -4.81 5.51
CA MET A 179 14.75 -6.06 4.82
C MET A 179 13.71 -5.80 3.74
N ALA A 180 12.67 -5.00 4.02
CA ALA A 180 11.68 -4.62 3.02
C ALA A 180 12.30 -3.88 1.84
N ASP A 181 13.22 -2.94 2.09
CA ASP A 181 14.00 -2.25 1.06
C ASP A 181 14.83 -3.23 0.21
N GLY A 182 15.40 -4.26 0.86
CA GLY A 182 16.12 -5.35 0.20
C GLY A 182 15.22 -6.17 -0.73
N TYR A 183 14.01 -6.53 -0.30
CA TYR A 183 13.03 -7.23 -1.17
C TYR A 183 12.63 -6.36 -2.36
N LEU A 184 12.38 -5.07 -2.13
CA LEU A 184 12.09 -4.13 -3.22
C LEU A 184 13.26 -4.04 -4.21
N SER A 185 14.51 -4.04 -3.72
CA SER A 185 15.68 -4.03 -4.61
C SER A 185 15.79 -5.27 -5.49
N GLN A 186 15.27 -6.40 -5.02
CA GLN A 186 15.26 -7.65 -5.77
C GLN A 186 14.19 -7.65 -6.89
N TRP A 187 13.00 -7.13 -6.61
CA TRP A 187 11.85 -7.30 -7.49
C TRP A 187 11.49 -6.06 -8.33
N MET A 188 11.63 -4.87 -7.78
CA MET A 188 11.19 -3.62 -8.43
C MET A 188 11.86 -3.35 -9.78
N PRO A 189 13.16 -3.64 -10.01
CA PRO A 189 13.76 -3.44 -11.33
C PRO A 189 13.04 -4.22 -12.45
N GLY A 190 12.61 -5.46 -12.16
CA GLY A 190 11.83 -6.27 -13.10
C GLY A 190 10.44 -5.67 -13.34
N TRP A 191 9.76 -5.20 -12.31
CA TRP A 191 8.45 -4.57 -12.44
C TRP A 191 8.50 -3.32 -13.33
N LEU A 192 9.49 -2.46 -13.10
CA LEU A 192 9.68 -1.24 -13.90
C LEU A 192 10.04 -1.57 -15.36
N ALA A 193 10.87 -2.59 -15.59
CA ALA A 193 11.22 -3.05 -16.94
C ALA A 193 10.01 -3.57 -17.72
N GLU A 194 9.00 -4.13 -17.04
CA GLU A 194 7.73 -4.57 -17.61
C GLU A 194 6.67 -3.45 -17.70
N GLY A 195 7.05 -2.22 -17.38
CA GLY A 195 6.18 -1.03 -17.52
C GLY A 195 5.23 -0.77 -16.35
N TYR A 196 5.39 -1.47 -15.22
CA TYR A 196 4.62 -1.14 -14.01
C TYR A 196 5.02 0.23 -13.46
N GLN A 197 4.03 0.98 -13.02
CA GLN A 197 4.22 2.13 -12.15
C GLN A 197 4.21 1.63 -10.71
N VAL A 198 5.17 2.05 -9.90
CA VAL A 198 5.31 1.53 -8.53
C VAL A 198 5.12 2.67 -7.53
N MET A 199 4.19 2.49 -6.60
CA MET A 199 3.96 3.37 -5.46
C MET A 199 4.25 2.58 -4.18
N VAL A 200 5.16 3.08 -3.34
CA VAL A 200 5.48 2.49 -2.04
C VAL A 200 5.15 3.49 -0.96
N THR A 201 4.31 3.11 -0.04
CA THR A 201 3.90 3.95 1.09
C THR A 201 3.71 3.12 2.36
N ALA A 202 3.23 3.73 3.42
CA ALA A 202 2.75 3.07 4.61
C ALA A 202 1.34 3.59 4.95
N ASP A 203 0.60 2.82 5.72
CA ASP A 203 -0.70 3.22 6.23
C ASP A 203 -0.55 4.20 7.42
N HIS A 204 0.30 3.87 8.39
CA HIS A 204 0.67 4.68 9.55
C HIS A 204 2.13 4.41 9.94
N GLY A 205 2.62 5.12 10.93
CA GLY A 205 3.92 4.87 11.56
C GLY A 205 3.80 4.09 12.87
N MET A 206 4.74 4.34 13.79
CA MET A 206 4.86 3.64 15.06
C MET A 206 5.50 4.57 16.08
N ASN A 207 5.14 4.44 17.37
CA ASN A 207 5.77 5.16 18.47
C ASN A 207 6.67 4.26 19.35
N ASP A 208 7.34 4.85 20.33
CA ASP A 208 8.20 4.08 21.26
C ASP A 208 7.41 3.37 22.37
N ASP A 209 6.13 3.69 22.53
CA ASP A 209 5.22 2.94 23.41
C ASP A 209 4.75 1.63 22.76
N ARG A 210 5.30 1.26 21.60
CA ARG A 210 4.96 0.06 20.81
C ARG A 210 3.51 0.09 20.33
N SER A 211 3.04 1.25 19.93
CA SER A 211 1.66 1.49 19.58
C SER A 211 1.54 2.53 18.47
N HIS A 212 0.35 2.71 17.98
CA HIS A 212 -0.10 3.73 17.07
C HIS A 212 -1.61 3.92 17.25
N GLY A 213 -2.23 4.80 16.47
CA GLY A 213 -3.67 5.11 16.58
C GLY A 213 -3.93 6.53 17.11
N GLY A 214 -2.87 7.21 17.55
CA GLY A 214 -2.90 8.58 18.03
C GLY A 214 -2.49 9.61 16.97
N MET A 215 -1.92 10.70 17.44
CA MET A 215 -1.58 11.87 16.63
C MET A 215 -0.10 12.26 16.72
N LEU A 216 0.75 11.40 17.29
CA LEU A 216 2.19 11.69 17.31
C LEU A 216 2.74 11.74 15.87
N PRO A 217 3.66 12.65 15.56
CA PRO A 217 4.23 12.77 14.21
C PRO A 217 4.81 11.44 13.69
N GLU A 218 5.43 10.65 14.55
CA GLU A 218 5.98 9.35 14.24
C GLU A 218 4.92 8.28 13.91
N GLU A 219 3.66 8.47 14.33
CA GLU A 219 2.52 7.62 13.99
C GLU A 219 1.84 8.09 12.70
N THR A 220 1.79 9.41 12.47
CA THR A 220 0.94 10.02 11.44
C THR A 220 1.68 10.47 10.20
N THR A 221 3.03 10.50 10.22
CA THR A 221 3.83 10.85 9.05
C THR A 221 4.51 9.62 8.48
N VAL A 222 4.23 9.33 7.21
CA VAL A 222 4.70 8.13 6.50
C VAL A 222 5.41 8.50 5.20
N PRO A 223 6.23 7.59 4.62
CA PRO A 223 6.85 7.81 3.34
C PRO A 223 5.87 7.61 2.18
N LEU A 224 6.15 8.29 1.07
CA LEU A 224 5.59 7.98 -0.23
C LEU A 224 6.71 8.02 -1.27
N PHE A 225 7.04 6.86 -1.84
CA PHE A 225 7.96 6.76 -2.97
C PHE A 225 7.16 6.42 -4.24
N VAL A 226 7.53 7.04 -5.35
CA VAL A 226 6.91 6.79 -6.66
C VAL A 226 7.98 6.54 -7.71
N PHE A 227 7.76 5.52 -8.55
CA PHE A 227 8.68 5.12 -9.62
C PHE A 227 7.90 4.80 -10.90
N GLY A 228 8.46 5.13 -12.04
CA GLY A 228 7.89 4.91 -13.36
C GLY A 228 7.55 6.22 -14.08
N GLU A 229 7.30 6.11 -15.39
CA GLU A 229 7.09 7.25 -16.28
C GLU A 229 5.72 7.93 -16.08
N GLY A 230 4.78 7.28 -15.41
CA GLY A 230 3.47 7.83 -15.07
C GLY A 230 3.51 8.91 -13.98
N PHE A 231 4.62 9.05 -13.26
CA PHE A 231 4.78 10.02 -12.19
C PHE A 231 5.60 11.25 -12.60
N SER A 232 5.19 12.43 -12.11
CA SER A 232 5.82 13.71 -12.47
C SER A 232 7.17 13.95 -11.84
N ARG A 233 7.47 13.34 -10.69
CA ARG A 233 8.69 13.56 -9.88
C ARG A 233 8.94 15.01 -9.49
N LYS A 234 7.89 15.85 -9.42
CA LYS A 234 8.00 17.25 -8.98
C LYS A 234 8.33 17.29 -7.49
N ALA A 235 9.30 18.10 -7.10
CA ALA A 235 9.61 18.35 -5.69
C ALA A 235 8.55 19.24 -5.03
N GLY A 236 8.48 19.17 -3.69
CA GLY A 236 7.64 20.06 -2.88
C GLY A 236 6.14 19.77 -2.90
N LEU A 237 5.72 18.63 -3.44
CA LEU A 237 4.31 18.22 -3.36
C LEU A 237 3.98 17.71 -1.96
N ALA A 238 2.72 17.91 -1.55
CA ALA A 238 2.17 17.45 -0.27
C ALA A 238 0.89 16.63 -0.51
N PRO A 239 1.02 15.41 -1.04
CA PRO A 239 -0.14 14.56 -1.30
C PRO A 239 -0.82 14.17 0.01
N GLN A 240 -2.13 13.91 -0.08
CA GLN A 240 -2.93 13.41 1.02
C GLN A 240 -3.24 11.91 0.82
N GLN A 241 -3.39 11.17 1.91
CA GLN A 241 -3.69 9.75 1.85
C GLN A 241 -5.02 9.48 1.11
N THR A 242 -6.02 10.36 1.26
CA THR A 242 -7.30 10.30 0.55
C THR A 242 -7.21 10.55 -0.96
N GLU A 243 -6.07 11.03 -1.47
CA GLU A 243 -5.88 11.25 -2.91
C GLU A 243 -5.21 10.06 -3.61
N LEU A 244 -4.74 9.05 -2.85
CA LEU A 244 -3.99 7.93 -3.44
C LEU A 244 -4.87 7.03 -4.30
N CYS A 245 -6.10 6.72 -3.88
CA CYS A 245 -7.03 5.93 -4.68
C CYS A 245 -7.27 6.54 -6.06
N GLY A 246 -7.65 7.82 -6.12
CA GLY A 246 -7.90 8.51 -7.37
C GLY A 246 -6.65 8.65 -8.24
N THR A 247 -5.49 8.85 -7.62
CA THR A 247 -4.21 8.88 -8.33
C THR A 247 -3.89 7.52 -8.98
N LEU A 248 -4.09 6.42 -8.26
CA LEU A 248 -3.94 5.05 -8.77
C LEU A 248 -4.93 4.75 -9.90
N CYS A 249 -6.21 5.11 -9.73
CA CYS A 249 -7.23 4.96 -10.76
C CYS A 249 -6.88 5.74 -12.04
N SER A 250 -6.34 6.96 -11.88
CA SER A 250 -5.89 7.78 -13.01
C SER A 250 -4.70 7.15 -13.75
N LEU A 251 -3.73 6.56 -13.02
CA LEU A 251 -2.62 5.80 -13.63
C LEU A 251 -3.12 4.58 -14.40
N LEU A 252 -4.10 3.88 -13.86
CA LEU A 252 -4.74 2.73 -14.53
C LEU A 252 -5.56 3.14 -15.76
N GLY A 253 -5.91 4.43 -15.87
CA GLY A 253 -6.75 4.95 -16.96
C GLY A 253 -8.21 4.59 -16.84
N VAL A 254 -8.69 4.33 -15.62
CA VAL A 254 -10.10 4.00 -15.35
C VAL A 254 -10.90 5.24 -14.95
N THR A 255 -12.19 5.26 -15.32
CA THR A 255 -13.11 6.31 -14.88
C THR A 255 -13.46 6.14 -13.41
N HIS A 256 -13.36 7.21 -12.63
CA HIS A 256 -13.64 7.22 -11.21
C HIS A 256 -14.10 8.62 -10.73
N ASP A 257 -14.61 8.70 -9.50
CA ASP A 257 -15.09 9.92 -8.84
C ASP A 257 -14.24 10.34 -7.62
N LYS A 258 -13.05 9.74 -7.46
CA LYS A 258 -12.17 9.96 -6.32
C LYS A 258 -11.25 11.16 -6.50
N SER A 259 -10.87 11.79 -5.38
CA SER A 259 -9.88 12.87 -5.36
C SER A 259 -8.53 12.41 -5.89
N VAL A 260 -7.86 13.26 -6.66
CA VAL A 260 -6.57 12.97 -7.32
C VAL A 260 -5.55 14.02 -6.96
N HIS A 261 -4.36 13.62 -6.57
CA HIS A 261 -3.23 14.54 -6.52
C HIS A 261 -2.62 14.70 -7.93
N ARG A 262 -3.25 15.54 -8.76
CA ARG A 262 -2.90 15.67 -10.18
C ARG A 262 -1.42 15.97 -10.42
N ALA A 263 -0.78 16.76 -9.56
CA ALA A 263 0.63 17.11 -9.70
C ALA A 263 1.59 15.91 -9.52
N LEU A 264 1.14 14.79 -8.96
CA LEU A 264 1.92 13.54 -8.91
C LEU A 264 1.98 12.85 -10.28
N LEU A 265 1.04 13.13 -11.18
CA LEU A 265 0.93 12.45 -12.47
C LEU A 265 1.75 13.15 -13.54
N ALA A 266 2.45 12.38 -14.38
CA ALA A 266 3.15 12.90 -15.54
C ALA A 266 2.16 13.50 -16.55
N GLY A 267 2.57 14.58 -17.25
CA GLY A 267 1.75 15.25 -18.25
C GLY A 267 0.60 16.10 -17.70
N SER A 268 0.43 16.19 -16.38
CA SER A 268 -0.50 17.15 -15.78
C SER A 268 0.04 18.56 -15.97
N ALA A 269 -0.68 19.41 -16.69
CA ALA A 269 -0.38 20.84 -16.75
C ALA A 269 -0.37 21.41 -15.32
N SER A 270 0.65 22.18 -14.99
CA SER A 270 0.81 22.88 -13.72
C SER A 270 -0.26 23.97 -13.55
#